data_8dd7be4f153a7801703b164b049f0964
#
_entry.id   8dd7be4f153a7801703b164b049f0964
#
_cell.length_a   1.000
_cell.length_b   1.000
_cell.length_c   1.000
_cell.angle_alpha   90.00
_cell.angle_beta   90.00
_cell.angle_gamma   90.00
#
_symmetry.space_group_name_H-M   'P 1'
#
loop_
_entity.id
_entity.type
_entity.pdbx_description
1 polymer ?
#
loop_
_entity_poly.entity_id
_entity_poly.type
_entity_poly.pdbx_seq_one_letter_code
_entity_poly.pdbx_strand_id
1 'polypeptide(L)'
;MAVEMTMPILVVDDYKAMIRIIRNLLKQLGFEDIDDAADGTEALEKMKQRRYGLVISDWNMEPMTGYELLREVRADDKLKGTPFIMVTAESKTENVIAAKKAGVNNYIVKPFNAATLKGKIAAVLGDF
;
A
#
# COMPACT_ATOMS: atom_id res chain seq x y z
N MET A 1 6.99 13.99 14.18
CA MET A 1 7.95 14.03 13.07
C MET A 1 7.19 14.26 11.77
N ALA A 2 7.63 15.19 10.94
CA ALA A 2 6.96 15.48 9.67
C ALA A 2 7.15 14.35 8.68
N VAL A 3 6.11 14.06 7.92
CA VAL A 3 6.17 13.08 6.83
C VAL A 3 6.95 13.68 5.66
N GLU A 4 7.90 12.91 5.12
CA GLU A 4 8.67 13.33 3.96
C GLU A 4 7.82 13.16 2.69
N MET A 5 7.40 14.26 2.09
CA MET A 5 6.53 14.22 0.89
C MET A 5 7.28 13.76 -0.36
N THR A 6 8.61 13.71 -0.31
CA THR A 6 9.45 13.20 -1.40
C THR A 6 9.73 11.71 -1.29
N MET A 7 9.27 11.04 -0.24
CA MET A 7 9.51 9.60 -0.09
C MET A 7 8.84 8.83 -1.22
N PRO A 8 9.49 7.77 -1.73
CA PRO A 8 8.88 6.93 -2.76
C PRO A 8 7.69 6.15 -2.20
N ILE A 9 6.59 6.13 -2.95
CA ILE A 9 5.40 5.34 -2.63
C ILE A 9 5.17 4.36 -3.77
N LEU A 10 4.85 3.11 -3.45
CA LEU A 10 4.50 2.10 -4.43
C LEU A 10 3.01 1.79 -4.33
N VAL A 11 2.30 1.95 -5.45
CA VAL A 11 0.87 1.62 -5.58
C VAL A 11 0.75 0.32 -6.37
N VAL A 12 0.09 -0.68 -5.81
CA VAL A 12 -0.03 -2.01 -6.41
C VAL A 12 -1.51 -2.34 -6.64
N ASP A 13 -1.88 -2.52 -7.90
CA ASP A 13 -3.25 -2.90 -8.28
C ASP A 13 -3.21 -3.45 -9.70
N ASP A 14 -4.00 -4.47 -10.00
CA ASP A 14 -4.08 -5.03 -11.35
C ASP A 14 -5.05 -4.24 -12.25
N TYR A 15 -5.75 -3.27 -11.69
CA TYR A 15 -6.68 -2.40 -12.42
C TYR A 15 -6.07 -1.01 -12.61
N LYS A 16 -5.68 -0.71 -13.85
CA LYS A 16 -4.97 0.54 -14.17
C LYS A 16 -5.74 1.81 -13.78
N ALA A 17 -7.07 1.80 -13.88
CA ALA A 17 -7.88 2.94 -13.50
C ALA A 17 -7.77 3.22 -12.00
N MET A 18 -7.70 2.18 -11.18
CA MET A 18 -7.54 2.33 -9.73
C MET A 18 -6.14 2.86 -9.39
N ILE A 19 -5.11 2.39 -10.07
CA ILE A 19 -3.75 2.94 -9.90
C ILE A 19 -3.77 4.44 -10.15
N ARG A 20 -4.40 4.86 -11.24
CA ARG A 20 -4.50 6.29 -11.61
C ARG A 20 -5.24 7.10 -10.53
N ILE A 21 -6.34 6.56 -10.02
CA ILE A 21 -7.12 7.22 -8.97
C ILE A 21 -6.26 7.41 -7.71
N ILE A 22 -5.60 6.36 -7.26
CA ILE A 22 -4.76 6.42 -6.05
C ILE A 22 -3.59 7.38 -6.25
N ARG A 23 -2.93 7.32 -7.41
CA ARG A 23 -1.83 8.24 -7.72
C ARG A 23 -2.29 9.70 -7.68
N ASN A 24 -3.46 9.99 -8.27
CA ASN A 24 -3.98 11.35 -8.28
C ASN A 24 -4.32 11.83 -6.86
N LEU A 25 -4.90 10.97 -6.04
CA LEU A 25 -5.20 11.30 -4.64
C LEU A 25 -3.91 11.56 -3.85
N LEU A 26 -2.88 10.75 -4.04
CA LEU A 26 -1.59 10.95 -3.39
C LEU A 26 -0.95 12.27 -3.80
N LYS A 27 -1.03 12.62 -5.07
CA LYS A 27 -0.52 13.90 -5.56
C LYS A 27 -1.29 15.08 -4.95
N GLN A 28 -2.61 14.97 -4.81
CA GLN A 28 -3.42 15.97 -4.14
C GLN A 28 -3.01 16.16 -2.68
N LEU A 29 -2.56 15.08 -2.02
CA LEU A 29 -2.09 15.14 -0.64
C LEU A 29 -0.67 15.67 -0.52
N GLY A 30 0.04 15.85 -1.64
CA GLY A 30 1.38 16.44 -1.66
C GLY A 30 2.53 15.47 -1.94
N PHE A 31 2.26 14.19 -2.14
CA PHE A 31 3.30 13.22 -2.48
C PHE A 31 3.69 13.34 -3.95
N GLU A 32 4.99 13.30 -4.23
CA GLU A 32 5.51 13.57 -5.57
C GLU A 32 6.08 12.33 -6.27
N ASP A 33 6.61 11.38 -5.52
CA ASP A 33 7.37 10.24 -6.05
C ASP A 33 6.56 8.96 -5.89
N ILE A 34 5.80 8.61 -6.93
CA ILE A 34 4.87 7.50 -6.89
C ILE A 34 5.15 6.54 -8.05
N ASP A 35 5.53 5.30 -7.70
CA ASP A 35 5.66 4.21 -8.66
C ASP A 35 4.42 3.32 -8.57
N ASP A 36 4.24 2.45 -9.57
CA ASP A 36 3.15 1.48 -9.55
C ASP A 36 3.61 0.10 -10.01
N ALA A 37 2.80 -0.90 -9.66
CA ALA A 37 3.00 -2.28 -10.08
C ALA A 37 1.64 -2.92 -10.32
N ALA A 38 1.59 -3.86 -11.25
CA ALA A 38 0.33 -4.49 -11.67
C ALA A 38 -0.08 -5.69 -10.81
N ASP A 39 0.84 -6.23 -10.02
CA ASP A 39 0.58 -7.37 -9.14
C ASP A 39 1.67 -7.48 -8.07
N GLY A 40 1.52 -8.46 -7.18
CA GLY A 40 2.47 -8.64 -6.08
C GLY A 40 3.87 -9.04 -6.53
N THR A 41 3.98 -9.81 -7.62
CA THR A 41 5.29 -10.25 -8.13
C THR A 41 6.10 -9.05 -8.62
N GLU A 42 5.49 -8.20 -9.43
CA GLU A 42 6.13 -6.99 -9.93
C GLU A 42 6.47 -6.04 -8.79
N ALA A 43 5.56 -5.91 -7.82
CA ALA A 43 5.78 -5.06 -6.65
C ALA A 43 6.99 -5.53 -5.84
N LEU A 44 7.08 -6.82 -5.59
CA LEU A 44 8.19 -7.38 -4.81
C LEU A 44 9.53 -7.14 -5.51
N GLU A 45 9.58 -7.30 -6.83
CA GLU A 45 10.77 -7.01 -7.63
C GLU A 45 11.20 -5.54 -7.50
N LYS A 46 10.24 -4.63 -7.62
CA LYS A 46 10.51 -3.19 -7.48
C LYS A 46 11.01 -2.85 -6.08
N MET A 47 10.44 -3.46 -5.06
CA MET A 47 10.84 -3.24 -3.67
C MET A 47 12.27 -3.72 -3.41
N LYS A 48 12.73 -4.75 -4.12
CA LYS A 48 14.12 -5.22 -4.02
C LYS A 48 15.11 -4.27 -4.68
N GLN A 49 14.65 -3.49 -5.64
CA GLN A 49 15.50 -2.55 -6.39
C GLN A 49 15.51 -1.14 -5.80
N ARG A 50 14.45 -0.77 -5.07
CA ARG A 50 14.28 0.56 -4.54
C ARG A 50 13.59 0.51 -3.19
N ARG A 51 14.04 1.33 -2.24
CA ARG A 51 13.41 1.42 -0.92
C ARG A 51 12.20 2.35 -0.98
N TYR A 52 11.02 1.83 -0.64
CA TYR A 52 9.79 2.61 -0.57
C TYR A 52 9.46 2.98 0.87
N GLY A 53 8.93 4.18 1.06
CA GLY A 53 8.47 4.63 2.37
C GLY A 53 7.07 4.18 2.71
N LEU A 54 6.30 3.73 1.69
CA LEU A 54 4.95 3.25 1.87
C LEU A 54 4.56 2.38 0.68
N VAL A 55 3.87 1.27 0.93
CA VAL A 55 3.24 0.44 -0.10
C VAL A 55 1.73 0.46 0.13
N ILE A 56 0.98 0.77 -0.93
CA ILE A 56 -0.48 0.72 -0.92
C ILE A 56 -0.87 -0.34 -1.94
N SER A 57 -1.43 -1.46 -1.49
CA SER A 57 -1.70 -2.61 -2.35
C SER A 57 -3.14 -3.07 -2.27
N ASP A 58 -3.73 -3.36 -3.44
CA ASP A 58 -4.98 -4.09 -3.51
C ASP A 58 -4.78 -5.52 -2.99
N TRP A 59 -5.85 -6.14 -2.50
CA TRP A 59 -5.83 -7.52 -2.03
C TRP A 59 -5.92 -8.50 -3.20
N ASN A 60 -6.90 -8.29 -4.07
CA ASN A 60 -7.23 -9.25 -5.14
C ASN A 60 -6.44 -8.99 -6.41
N MET A 61 -5.36 -9.73 -6.59
CA MET A 61 -4.48 -9.66 -7.77
C MET A 61 -3.95 -11.05 -8.10
N GLU A 62 -3.54 -11.25 -9.34
CA GLU A 62 -2.87 -12.47 -9.79
C GLU A 62 -1.60 -12.09 -10.55
N PRO A 63 -0.55 -12.89 -10.52
CA PRO A 63 -0.40 -14.20 -9.85
C PRO A 63 -0.15 -14.14 -8.34
N MET A 64 0.20 -12.99 -7.79
CA MET A 64 0.42 -12.83 -6.36
C MET A 64 -0.57 -11.82 -5.79
N THR A 65 -1.34 -12.22 -4.78
CA THR A 65 -2.29 -11.33 -4.11
C THR A 65 -1.56 -10.33 -3.21
N GLY A 66 -2.29 -9.27 -2.80
CA GLY A 66 -1.75 -8.30 -1.84
C GLY A 66 -1.41 -8.94 -0.50
N TYR A 67 -2.20 -9.93 -0.08
CA TYR A 67 -1.93 -10.66 1.15
C TYR A 67 -0.63 -11.47 1.06
N GLU A 68 -0.43 -12.16 -0.06
CA GLU A 68 0.81 -12.90 -0.30
C GLU A 68 2.01 -11.96 -0.38
N LEU A 69 1.85 -10.81 -1.05
CA LEU A 69 2.88 -9.77 -1.10
C LEU A 69 3.26 -9.30 0.30
N LEU A 70 2.27 -9.02 1.14
CA LEU A 70 2.50 -8.59 2.52
C LEU A 70 3.32 -9.63 3.29
N ARG A 71 2.97 -10.89 3.16
CA ARG A 71 3.70 -11.98 3.83
C ARG A 71 5.15 -12.06 3.35
N GLU A 72 5.38 -11.94 2.04
CA GLU A 72 6.73 -11.94 1.47
C GLU A 72 7.55 -10.76 1.97
N VAL A 73 6.94 -9.58 2.04
CA VAL A 73 7.60 -8.37 2.54
C VAL A 73 8.00 -8.55 4.01
N ARG A 74 7.11 -9.07 4.83
CA ARG A 74 7.39 -9.27 6.27
C ARG A 74 8.39 -10.40 6.54
N ALA A 75 8.53 -11.33 5.61
CA ALA A 75 9.51 -12.43 5.73
C ALA A 75 10.91 -12.03 5.24
N ASP A 76 11.04 -10.92 4.52
CA ASP A 76 12.32 -10.45 3.98
C ASP A 76 12.97 -9.48 4.96
N ASP A 77 14.20 -9.78 5.39
CA ASP A 77 14.90 -8.97 6.38
C ASP A 77 15.12 -7.53 5.96
N LYS A 78 15.23 -7.28 4.64
CA LYS A 78 15.44 -5.93 4.11
C LYS A 78 14.13 -5.16 3.94
N LEU A 79 13.01 -5.87 3.76
CA LEU A 79 11.72 -5.27 3.43
C LEU A 79 10.74 -5.24 4.60
N LYS A 80 10.96 -6.04 5.61
CA LYS A 80 9.98 -6.28 6.69
C LYS A 80 9.53 -5.03 7.44
N GLY A 81 10.30 -3.96 7.43
CA GLY A 81 9.96 -2.70 8.09
C GLY A 81 9.17 -1.73 7.22
N THR A 82 8.90 -2.07 5.96
CA THR A 82 8.19 -1.17 5.05
C THR A 82 6.74 -0.98 5.48
N PRO A 83 6.28 0.28 5.67
CA PRO A 83 4.86 0.53 5.95
C PRO A 83 3.98 0.03 4.82
N PHE A 84 2.90 -0.67 5.16
CA PHE A 84 2.04 -1.35 4.19
C PHE A 84 0.57 -1.08 4.52
N ILE A 85 -0.17 -0.57 3.54
CA ILE A 85 -1.62 -0.36 3.65
C ILE A 85 -2.31 -1.26 2.62
N MET A 86 -3.28 -2.05 3.08
CA MET A 86 -4.07 -2.91 2.22
C MET A 86 -5.35 -2.18 1.80
N VAL A 87 -5.65 -2.19 0.51
CA VAL A 87 -6.87 -1.60 -0.05
C VAL A 87 -7.70 -2.70 -0.69
N THR A 88 -8.97 -2.81 -0.34
CA THR A 88 -9.79 -3.90 -0.84
C THR A 88 -11.29 -3.55 -0.80
N ALA A 89 -12.07 -4.22 -1.64
CA ALA A 89 -13.52 -4.19 -1.55
C ALA A 89 -14.05 -5.11 -0.43
N GLU A 90 -13.18 -5.98 0.10
CA GLU A 90 -13.54 -6.93 1.14
C GLU A 90 -13.50 -6.30 2.52
N SER A 91 -14.62 -6.40 3.26
CA SER A 91 -14.71 -5.89 4.62
C SER A 91 -14.92 -7.00 5.65
N LYS A 92 -14.73 -8.26 5.25
CA LYS A 92 -14.93 -9.40 6.14
C LYS A 92 -13.95 -9.35 7.32
N THR A 93 -14.47 -9.54 8.51
CA THR A 93 -13.70 -9.50 9.75
C THR A 93 -12.51 -10.47 9.71
N GLU A 94 -12.71 -11.66 9.19
CA GLU A 94 -11.66 -12.68 9.08
C GLU A 94 -10.51 -12.23 8.20
N ASN A 95 -10.79 -11.50 7.10
CA ASN A 95 -9.75 -10.97 6.22
C ASN A 95 -8.97 -9.83 6.91
N VAL A 96 -9.67 -8.97 7.62
CA VAL A 96 -9.03 -7.89 8.40
C VAL A 96 -8.11 -8.49 9.46
N ILE A 97 -8.58 -9.53 10.17
CA ILE A 97 -7.77 -10.21 11.19
C ILE A 97 -6.54 -10.85 10.56
N ALA A 98 -6.71 -11.55 9.42
CA ALA A 98 -5.59 -12.18 8.72
C ALA A 98 -4.53 -11.14 8.31
N ALA A 99 -4.96 -10.01 7.76
CA ALA A 99 -4.04 -8.94 7.37
C ALA A 99 -3.28 -8.38 8.57
N LYS A 100 -3.95 -8.17 9.69
CA LYS A 100 -3.31 -7.70 10.92
C LYS A 100 -2.28 -8.69 11.44
N LYS A 101 -2.61 -9.97 11.44
CA LYS A 101 -1.67 -11.02 11.84
C LYS A 101 -0.46 -11.10 10.92
N ALA A 102 -0.65 -10.81 9.64
CA ALA A 102 0.43 -10.79 8.66
C ALA A 102 1.30 -9.53 8.76
N GLY A 103 0.87 -8.53 9.52
CA GLY A 103 1.66 -7.33 9.80
C GLY A 103 1.30 -6.12 8.95
N VAL A 104 0.05 -6.01 8.48
CA VAL A 104 -0.40 -4.80 7.78
C VAL A 104 -0.45 -3.63 8.77
N ASN A 105 -0.06 -2.45 8.30
CA ASN A 105 -0.08 -1.24 9.13
C ASN A 105 -1.46 -0.60 9.18
N ASN A 106 -2.22 -0.68 8.09
CA ASN A 106 -3.58 -0.18 8.03
C ASN A 106 -4.36 -0.83 6.89
N TYR A 107 -5.66 -0.60 6.86
CA TYR A 107 -6.58 -1.27 5.97
C TYR A 107 -7.63 -0.28 5.48
N ILE A 108 -7.86 -0.21 4.17
CA ILE A 108 -8.84 0.70 3.57
C ILE A 108 -9.85 -0.12 2.77
N VAL A 109 -11.14 0.14 2.98
CA VAL A 109 -12.21 -0.52 2.23
C VAL A 109 -12.68 0.40 1.11
N LYS A 110 -12.77 -0.12 -0.11
CA LYS A 110 -13.28 0.60 -1.28
C LYS A 110 -14.81 0.73 -1.20
N PRO A 111 -15.41 1.81 -1.69
CA PRO A 111 -14.77 3.02 -2.20
C PRO A 111 -14.28 3.95 -1.08
N PHE A 112 -13.30 4.77 -1.37
CA PHE A 112 -12.75 5.73 -0.42
C PHE A 112 -12.46 7.07 -1.13
N ASN A 113 -12.26 8.12 -0.33
CA ASN A 113 -11.95 9.45 -0.84
C ASN A 113 -10.58 9.94 -0.31
N ALA A 114 -10.19 11.15 -0.72
CA ALA A 114 -8.90 11.72 -0.31
C ALA A 114 -8.78 11.86 1.21
N ALA A 115 -9.86 12.26 1.88
CA ALA A 115 -9.84 12.42 3.33
C ALA A 115 -9.62 11.09 4.06
N THR A 116 -10.27 10.02 3.59
CA THR A 116 -10.09 8.67 4.14
C THR A 116 -8.64 8.20 3.92
N LEU A 117 -8.13 8.38 2.71
CA LEU A 117 -6.76 7.97 2.38
C LEU A 117 -5.76 8.73 3.23
N LYS A 118 -5.92 10.05 3.37
CA LYS A 118 -5.05 10.87 4.20
C LYS A 118 -5.05 10.40 5.66
N GLY A 119 -6.23 10.15 6.22
CA GLY A 119 -6.36 9.68 7.59
C GLY A 119 -5.66 8.37 7.84
N LYS A 120 -5.80 7.43 6.90
CA LYS A 120 -5.16 6.11 7.01
C LYS A 120 -3.64 6.22 6.89
N ILE A 121 -3.15 7.05 5.99
CA ILE A 121 -1.69 7.29 5.84
C ILE A 121 -1.15 7.98 7.10
N ALA A 122 -1.84 8.98 7.60
CA ALA A 122 -1.43 9.69 8.81
C ALA A 122 -1.36 8.76 10.02
N ALA A 123 -2.27 7.81 10.11
CA ALA A 123 -2.26 6.82 11.20
C ALA A 123 -1.02 5.91 11.15
N VAL A 124 -0.42 5.75 9.98
CA VAL A 124 0.77 4.89 9.79
C VAL A 124 2.06 5.70 9.85
N LEU A 125 2.11 6.85 9.19
CA LEU A 125 3.34 7.64 9.00
C LEU A 125 3.43 8.86 9.91
N GLY A 126 2.34 9.29 10.50
CA GLY A 126 2.25 10.54 11.24
C GLY A 126 1.53 11.63 10.45
N ASP A 127 1.18 12.69 11.12
CA ASP A 127 0.42 13.80 10.52
C ASP A 127 1.20 14.55 9.44
N PHE A 128 0.48 15.01 8.45
CA PHE A 128 1.06 15.80 7.36
C PHE A 128 0.01 16.74 6.75
#